data_8f01e5467bfff71a3076cca92a327ab1
#
_entry.id   8f01e5467bfff71a3076cca92a327ab1
#
_cell.length_a   1.000
_cell.length_b   1.000
_cell.length_c   1.000
_cell.angle_alpha   90.00
_cell.angle_beta   90.00
_cell.angle_gamma   90.00
#
_symmetry.space_group_name_H-M   'P 1'
#
loop_
_entity.id
_entity.type
_entity.pdbx_description
1 polymer ?
#
loop_
_entity_poly.entity_id
_entity_poly.type
_entity_poly.pdbx_seq_one_letter_code
_entity_poly.pdbx_strand_id
1 'polypeptide(L)'
;MDDKEFEQLVAMFTPMLGEAGARELAQSMKDSGVTGIDFSQLGQQFSPEQMAAAQAQMAGFMQMMFSGTSDGEVNWESGKNVAKRQLESEAVITAAQAEQVRQALTVADLWLDSVTDFAPAAGKREAWSRDKWIEATWPGWQRVCEPVAKAITNALSAAMRAQIADLPEEMSGMSEQIDAISSLVGNMSKAACAMQVGYAVGQVAKGAISAADMGLPLLASADAAILPAGVAEFAKDLDVPEDEVRMYLAVREAATERLYARVPWLRGAVLGAVETYSREISVDTAGIEEAVSGIDPTDPQAVQGALNASDMFTTASPAQVAALEKLQTLLAVIEGWVETVTFQACVAQLPHAVALQEMMRRRRISGGSQKVLHELMGLEISPRRAREASQLWQRIGAEVGVSERDALWAHPDLTPRADELDKPDQFLAMRAAQAQMEADIDADLASLLDGTLGYQGDAANSDKDDKDDKPGAQGDSNN
;
A
#
# COMPACT_ATOMS: atom_id res chain seq x y z
N MET A 1 48.57 -20.12 -1.35
CA MET A 1 48.85 -18.68 -1.55
C MET A 1 50.27 -18.42 -1.13
N ASP A 2 51.13 -17.94 -2.04
CA ASP A 2 52.51 -17.61 -1.71
C ASP A 2 52.62 -16.19 -1.10
N ASP A 3 53.79 -15.84 -0.52
CA ASP A 3 53.94 -14.54 0.16
C ASP A 3 53.85 -13.35 -0.80
N LYS A 4 54.04 -13.58 -2.10
CA LYS A 4 53.92 -12.56 -3.15
C LYS A 4 52.49 -12.31 -3.54
N GLU A 5 51.67 -13.36 -3.58
CA GLU A 5 50.20 -13.27 -3.79
C GLU A 5 49.54 -12.59 -2.59
N PHE A 6 50.01 -12.88 -1.36
CA PHE A 6 49.54 -12.26 -0.14
C PHE A 6 49.81 -10.73 -0.14
N GLU A 7 51.02 -10.30 -0.46
CA GLU A 7 51.39 -8.87 -0.54
C GLU A 7 50.63 -8.15 -1.65
N GLN A 8 50.32 -8.79 -2.78
CA GLN A 8 49.51 -8.25 -3.86
C GLN A 8 48.04 -8.05 -3.44
N LEU A 9 47.49 -9.00 -2.70
CA LEU A 9 46.15 -8.87 -2.13
C LEU A 9 46.09 -7.74 -1.10
N VAL A 10 47.05 -7.65 -0.20
CA VAL A 10 47.14 -6.55 0.75
C VAL A 10 47.23 -5.21 0.05
N ALA A 11 48.11 -5.08 -0.98
CA ALA A 11 48.24 -3.84 -1.75
C ALA A 11 46.93 -3.46 -2.49
N MET A 12 46.19 -4.45 -3.00
CA MET A 12 44.91 -4.24 -3.70
C MET A 12 43.83 -3.74 -2.76
N PHE A 13 43.72 -4.29 -1.56
CA PHE A 13 42.66 -3.96 -0.61
C PHE A 13 43.03 -2.84 0.38
N THR A 14 44.31 -2.46 0.48
CA THR A 14 44.73 -1.32 1.31
C THR A 14 44.01 -0.01 1.01
N PRO A 15 43.76 0.38 -0.25
CA PRO A 15 43.01 1.59 -0.56
C PRO A 15 41.51 1.55 -0.12
N MET A 16 40.96 0.33 0.06
CA MET A 16 39.55 0.12 0.39
C MET A 16 39.32 -0.09 1.89
N LEU A 17 40.17 -0.83 2.57
CA LEU A 17 39.98 -1.30 3.94
C LEU A 17 41.03 -0.77 4.93
N GLY A 18 41.99 0.03 4.45
CA GLY A 18 43.16 0.38 5.21
C GLY A 18 44.11 -0.79 5.33
N GLU A 19 45.38 -0.53 5.78
CA GLU A 19 46.43 -1.54 5.82
C GLU A 19 46.12 -2.71 6.79
N ALA A 20 45.46 -2.41 7.91
CA ALA A 20 45.07 -3.41 8.89
C ALA A 20 43.97 -4.34 8.36
N GLY A 21 42.88 -3.78 7.80
CA GLY A 21 41.77 -4.55 7.25
C GLY A 21 42.14 -5.35 6.00
N ALA A 22 43.03 -4.81 5.16
CA ALA A 22 43.52 -5.50 3.99
C ALA A 22 44.39 -6.72 4.36
N ARG A 23 45.22 -6.62 5.40
CA ARG A 23 46.00 -7.73 5.92
C ARG A 23 45.15 -8.82 6.57
N GLU A 24 44.13 -8.42 7.31
CA GLU A 24 43.19 -9.34 7.96
C GLU A 24 42.39 -10.14 6.92
N LEU A 25 41.90 -9.49 5.87
CA LEU A 25 41.22 -10.12 4.75
C LEU A 25 42.16 -11.08 3.99
N ALA A 26 43.35 -10.63 3.66
CA ALA A 26 44.35 -11.46 2.97
C ALA A 26 44.77 -12.69 3.80
N GLN A 27 44.85 -12.54 5.13
CA GLN A 27 45.15 -13.64 6.04
C GLN A 27 43.98 -14.63 6.11
N SER A 28 42.75 -14.15 6.19
CA SER A 28 41.54 -14.97 6.17
C SER A 28 41.39 -15.76 4.87
N MET A 29 41.72 -15.16 3.72
CA MET A 29 41.75 -15.85 2.42
C MET A 29 42.85 -16.89 2.32
N LYS A 30 44.03 -16.65 2.95
CA LYS A 30 45.14 -17.60 3.06
C LYS A 30 44.76 -18.81 3.92
N ASP A 31 44.09 -18.56 5.02
CA ASP A 31 43.66 -19.58 5.99
C ASP A 31 42.48 -20.42 5.47
N SER A 32 41.62 -19.83 4.64
CA SER A 32 40.48 -20.50 4.01
C SER A 32 40.86 -21.38 2.81
N GLY A 33 42.15 -21.45 2.43
CA GLY A 33 42.64 -22.33 1.36
C GLY A 33 42.19 -21.92 -0.04
N VAL A 34 41.70 -20.69 -0.25
CA VAL A 34 41.34 -20.15 -1.56
C VAL A 34 42.60 -19.90 -2.36
N THR A 35 43.09 -20.92 -3.06
CA THR A 35 44.23 -20.85 -3.99
C THR A 35 43.70 -21.01 -5.40
N GLY A 36 43.95 -20.03 -6.27
CA GLY A 36 43.72 -20.20 -7.70
C GLY A 36 42.90 -19.12 -8.42
N ILE A 37 42.70 -17.97 -7.82
CA ILE A 37 42.17 -16.82 -8.57
C ILE A 37 43.35 -16.13 -9.26
N ASP A 38 43.52 -16.35 -10.57
CA ASP A 38 44.58 -15.71 -11.35
C ASP A 38 44.21 -14.25 -11.63
N PHE A 39 44.53 -13.38 -10.67
CA PHE A 39 44.30 -11.94 -10.75
C PHE A 39 45.11 -11.27 -11.86
N SER A 40 46.09 -11.95 -12.48
CA SER A 40 46.85 -11.42 -13.60
C SER A 40 46.02 -11.39 -14.89
N GLN A 41 45.00 -12.23 -15.03
CA GLN A 41 44.11 -12.23 -16.17
C GLN A 41 43.02 -11.13 -16.05
N LEU A 42 42.58 -10.79 -14.83
CA LEU A 42 41.64 -9.67 -14.64
C LEU A 42 42.26 -8.30 -14.99
N GLY A 43 43.56 -8.12 -14.70
CA GLY A 43 44.28 -6.86 -15.01
C GLY A 43 44.55 -6.64 -16.49
N GLN A 44 44.42 -7.63 -17.35
CA GLN A 44 44.67 -7.51 -18.80
C GLN A 44 43.41 -7.20 -19.62
N GLN A 45 42.20 -7.33 -19.03
CA GLN A 45 40.93 -7.09 -19.75
C GLN A 45 40.34 -5.69 -19.56
N PHE A 46 40.80 -4.93 -18.55
CA PHE A 46 40.27 -3.59 -18.30
C PHE A 46 41.37 -2.53 -18.37
N SER A 47 41.08 -1.41 -19.03
CA SER A 47 41.99 -0.28 -19.02
C SER A 47 42.08 0.34 -17.62
N PRO A 48 43.21 0.99 -17.23
CA PRO A 48 43.34 1.67 -15.93
C PRO A 48 42.21 2.68 -15.65
N GLU A 49 41.66 3.31 -16.69
CA GLU A 49 40.52 4.23 -16.60
C GLU A 49 39.20 3.50 -16.30
N GLN A 50 39.02 2.32 -16.89
CA GLN A 50 37.82 1.47 -16.62
C GLN A 50 37.89 0.88 -15.21
N MET A 51 39.08 0.54 -14.75
CA MET A 51 39.30 0.04 -13.39
C MET A 51 39.10 1.14 -12.34
N ALA A 52 39.57 2.36 -12.59
CA ALA A 52 39.35 3.51 -11.74
C ALA A 52 37.85 3.93 -11.73
N ALA A 53 37.16 3.86 -12.85
CA ALA A 53 35.73 4.09 -12.93
C ALA A 53 34.93 3.03 -12.19
N ALA A 54 35.28 1.75 -12.32
CA ALA A 54 34.66 0.64 -11.59
C ALA A 54 34.93 0.74 -10.06
N GLN A 55 36.14 1.12 -9.65
CA GLN A 55 36.48 1.39 -8.26
C GLN A 55 35.73 2.58 -7.68
N ALA A 56 35.64 3.68 -8.43
CA ALA A 56 34.86 4.85 -8.02
C ALA A 56 33.36 4.54 -7.92
N GLN A 57 32.85 3.72 -8.81
CA GLN A 57 31.47 3.27 -8.82
C GLN A 57 31.20 2.30 -7.66
N MET A 58 32.11 1.38 -7.40
CA MET A 58 32.03 0.45 -6.27
C MET A 58 32.23 1.17 -4.91
N ALA A 59 33.17 2.11 -4.82
CA ALA A 59 33.34 2.94 -3.62
C ALA A 59 32.12 3.84 -3.37
N GLY A 60 31.56 4.43 -4.43
CA GLY A 60 30.29 5.18 -4.34
C GLY A 60 29.12 4.30 -3.92
N PHE A 61 29.03 3.09 -4.43
CA PHE A 61 28.03 2.10 -4.06
C PHE A 61 28.22 1.65 -2.60
N MET A 62 29.45 1.33 -2.20
CA MET A 62 29.78 0.98 -0.81
C MET A 62 29.52 2.16 0.15
N GLN A 63 29.95 3.36 -0.21
CA GLN A 63 29.65 4.55 0.59
C GLN A 63 28.13 4.79 0.69
N MET A 64 27.37 4.60 -0.37
CA MET A 64 25.92 4.69 -0.37
C MET A 64 25.27 3.61 0.50
N MET A 65 25.83 2.38 0.50
CA MET A 65 25.37 1.26 1.33
C MET A 65 25.71 1.43 2.81
N PHE A 66 26.88 2.01 3.13
CA PHE A 66 27.38 2.12 4.52
C PHE A 66 27.20 3.51 5.15
N SER A 67 26.91 4.55 4.38
CA SER A 67 26.78 5.93 4.87
C SER A 67 25.41 6.27 5.45
N GLY A 68 24.77 5.40 6.21
CA GLY A 68 23.46 5.74 6.77
C GLY A 68 22.83 4.77 7.74
N THR A 69 23.53 3.76 8.17
CA THR A 69 22.92 2.74 9.05
C THR A 69 23.59 2.67 10.41
N SER A 70 23.38 3.70 11.23
CA SER A 70 23.77 3.61 12.65
C SER A 70 22.75 2.86 13.53
N ASP A 71 21.55 2.50 13.01
CA ASP A 71 20.49 1.88 13.83
C ASP A 71 19.63 0.83 13.10
N GLY A 72 20.12 0.25 12.00
CA GLY A 72 19.40 -0.85 11.35
C GLY A 72 18.09 -0.45 10.65
N GLU A 73 17.86 0.82 10.36
CA GLU A 73 16.71 1.32 9.61
C GLU A 73 16.95 1.32 8.09
N VAL A 74 15.87 1.35 7.31
CA VAL A 74 15.92 1.47 5.84
C VAL A 74 16.39 2.88 5.48
N ASN A 75 17.40 3.01 4.61
CA ASN A 75 17.88 4.31 4.13
C ASN A 75 16.93 4.90 3.08
N TRP A 76 15.83 5.46 3.53
CA TRP A 76 14.78 6.03 2.69
C TRP A 76 15.25 7.23 1.85
N GLU A 77 16.27 7.97 2.31
CA GLU A 77 16.81 9.12 1.56
C GLU A 77 17.51 8.67 0.27
N SER A 78 18.21 7.54 0.31
CA SER A 78 18.79 6.93 -0.89
C SER A 78 17.70 6.57 -1.90
N GLY A 79 16.58 5.99 -1.45
CA GLY A 79 15.43 5.69 -2.31
C GLY A 79 14.84 6.93 -2.94
N LYS A 80 14.63 8.01 -2.17
CA LYS A 80 14.14 9.29 -2.71
C LYS A 80 15.06 9.86 -3.79
N ASN A 81 16.36 9.78 -3.58
CA ASN A 81 17.33 10.22 -4.59
C ASN A 81 17.28 9.37 -5.86
N VAL A 82 17.05 8.06 -5.75
CA VAL A 82 16.81 7.18 -6.90
C VAL A 82 15.55 7.61 -7.65
N ALA A 83 14.44 7.89 -6.95
CA ALA A 83 13.20 8.35 -7.56
C ALA A 83 13.41 9.64 -8.38
N LYS A 84 14.08 10.63 -7.78
CA LYS A 84 14.37 11.92 -8.44
C LYS A 84 15.27 11.79 -9.66
N ARG A 85 16.29 10.92 -9.62
CA ARG A 85 17.20 10.70 -10.74
C ARG A 85 16.54 10.11 -11.98
N GLN A 86 15.37 9.51 -11.84
CA GLN A 86 14.61 8.97 -12.97
C GLN A 86 13.80 10.03 -13.72
N LEU A 87 13.60 11.19 -13.10
CA LEU A 87 12.87 12.27 -13.73
C LEU A 87 13.74 12.93 -14.82
N GLU A 88 13.12 13.14 -15.95
CA GLU A 88 13.68 14.01 -16.98
C GLU A 88 13.59 15.47 -16.55
N SER A 89 14.39 16.33 -17.21
CA SER A 89 14.31 17.76 -16.97
C SER A 89 12.91 18.27 -17.34
N GLU A 90 12.19 18.78 -16.36
CA GLU A 90 10.85 19.34 -16.53
C GLU A 90 10.92 20.87 -16.66
N ALA A 91 10.05 21.43 -17.51
CA ALA A 91 9.95 22.87 -17.64
C ALA A 91 9.46 23.49 -16.31
N VAL A 92 10.01 24.66 -15.97
CA VAL A 92 9.58 25.40 -14.78
C VAL A 92 8.11 25.80 -14.93
N ILE A 93 7.31 25.54 -13.89
CA ILE A 93 5.91 25.95 -13.85
C ILE A 93 5.80 27.46 -13.89
N THR A 94 5.11 27.97 -14.88
CA THR A 94 4.87 29.41 -15.03
C THR A 94 3.85 29.93 -14.03
N ALA A 95 3.91 31.22 -13.72
CA ALA A 95 2.90 31.87 -12.86
C ALA A 95 1.47 31.71 -13.42
N ALA A 96 1.31 31.72 -14.75
CA ALA A 96 0.02 31.49 -15.40
C ALA A 96 -0.51 30.08 -15.16
N GLN A 97 0.31 29.05 -15.32
CA GLN A 97 -0.07 27.66 -15.02
C GLN A 97 -0.43 27.48 -13.55
N ALA A 98 0.36 28.05 -12.64
CA ALA A 98 0.08 27.99 -11.21
C ALA A 98 -1.26 28.65 -10.87
N GLU A 99 -1.58 29.78 -11.50
CA GLU A 99 -2.84 30.47 -11.32
C GLU A 99 -4.02 29.67 -11.90
N GLN A 100 -3.89 29.10 -13.09
CA GLN A 100 -4.91 28.24 -13.71
C GLN A 100 -5.25 27.05 -12.82
N VAL A 101 -4.25 26.40 -12.20
CA VAL A 101 -4.47 25.28 -11.27
C VAL A 101 -5.20 25.76 -10.02
N ARG A 102 -4.78 26.88 -9.40
CA ARG A 102 -5.47 27.41 -8.21
C ARG A 102 -6.93 27.75 -8.49
N GLN A 103 -7.20 28.36 -9.63
CA GLN A 103 -8.57 28.68 -10.06
C GLN A 103 -9.38 27.40 -10.29
N ALA A 104 -8.82 26.41 -11.00
CA ALA A 104 -9.48 25.13 -11.23
C ALA A 104 -9.86 24.42 -9.93
N LEU A 105 -8.93 24.31 -8.97
CA LEU A 105 -9.19 23.71 -7.66
C LEU A 105 -10.22 24.52 -6.83
N THR A 106 -10.23 25.86 -6.95
CA THR A 106 -11.21 26.69 -6.27
C THR A 106 -12.61 26.50 -6.88
N VAL A 107 -12.73 26.43 -8.21
CA VAL A 107 -13.98 26.16 -8.90
C VAL A 107 -14.48 24.72 -8.63
N ALA A 108 -13.53 23.77 -8.56
CA ALA A 108 -13.82 22.39 -8.20
C ALA A 108 -14.52 22.27 -6.85
N ASP A 109 -14.06 23.02 -5.84
CA ASP A 109 -14.71 23.06 -4.54
C ASP A 109 -16.17 23.56 -4.64
N LEU A 110 -16.43 24.59 -5.44
CA LEU A 110 -17.80 25.10 -5.62
C LEU A 110 -18.72 24.08 -6.31
N TRP A 111 -18.19 23.32 -7.26
CA TRP A 111 -18.99 22.28 -7.93
C TRP A 111 -19.27 21.10 -7.00
N LEU A 112 -18.30 20.71 -6.17
CA LEU A 112 -18.46 19.64 -5.19
C LEU A 112 -19.47 19.99 -4.09
N ASP A 113 -19.61 21.25 -3.70
CA ASP A 113 -20.60 21.67 -2.68
C ASP A 113 -22.05 21.32 -3.06
N SER A 114 -22.33 21.07 -4.34
CA SER A 114 -23.66 20.66 -4.81
C SER A 114 -23.91 19.15 -4.77
N VAL A 115 -22.86 18.34 -4.60
CA VAL A 115 -22.92 16.88 -4.75
C VAL A 115 -22.35 16.10 -3.56
N THR A 116 -21.86 16.77 -2.51
CA THR A 116 -21.40 16.15 -1.26
C THR A 116 -21.55 17.11 -0.08
N ASP A 117 -21.86 16.57 1.09
CA ASP A 117 -21.92 17.31 2.36
C ASP A 117 -20.52 17.54 2.99
N PHE A 118 -19.49 16.95 2.42
CA PHE A 118 -18.12 17.14 2.91
C PHE A 118 -17.61 18.54 2.55
N ALA A 119 -17.39 19.37 3.55
CA ALA A 119 -16.84 20.71 3.36
C ALA A 119 -15.43 20.66 2.75
N PRO A 120 -15.00 21.71 2.02
CA PRO A 120 -13.68 21.81 1.45
C PRO A 120 -12.56 21.53 2.44
N ALA A 121 -11.48 20.91 1.99
CA ALA A 121 -10.27 20.73 2.77
C ALA A 121 -9.56 22.06 2.97
N ALA A 122 -8.96 22.26 4.15
CA ALA A 122 -8.30 23.52 4.53
C ALA A 122 -6.85 23.65 4.00
N GLY A 123 -6.38 22.71 3.18
CA GLY A 123 -5.03 22.67 2.64
C GLY A 123 -4.78 23.70 1.53
N LYS A 124 -3.53 23.76 1.09
CA LYS A 124 -3.12 24.63 -0.02
C LYS A 124 -3.62 24.08 -1.34
N ARG A 125 -3.80 24.97 -2.32
CA ARG A 125 -4.10 24.65 -3.70
C ARG A 125 -2.93 25.07 -4.57
N GLU A 126 -2.18 24.11 -5.09
CA GLU A 126 -0.89 24.36 -5.72
C GLU A 126 -0.74 23.63 -7.06
N ALA A 127 0.09 24.18 -7.95
CA ALA A 127 0.62 23.44 -9.08
C ALA A 127 1.98 22.84 -8.69
N TRP A 128 2.13 21.54 -8.92
CA TRP A 128 3.36 20.83 -8.57
C TRP A 128 4.11 20.33 -9.81
N SER A 129 5.45 20.34 -9.71
CA SER A 129 6.32 19.56 -10.58
C SER A 129 6.36 18.11 -10.10
N ARG A 130 6.84 17.21 -10.94
CA ARG A 130 7.07 15.81 -10.57
C ARG A 130 8.07 15.67 -9.42
N ASP A 131 9.11 16.53 -9.39
CA ASP A 131 10.07 16.57 -8.28
C ASP A 131 9.36 16.96 -6.95
N LYS A 132 8.53 18.00 -7.00
CA LYS A 132 7.73 18.42 -5.83
C LYS A 132 6.75 17.33 -5.39
N TRP A 133 6.17 16.60 -6.34
CA TRP A 133 5.30 15.47 -6.04
C TRP A 133 6.03 14.38 -5.27
N ILE A 134 7.25 13.98 -5.73
CA ILE A 134 8.09 13.02 -4.98
C ILE A 134 8.37 13.54 -3.58
N GLU A 135 8.81 14.78 -3.42
CA GLU A 135 9.11 15.36 -2.10
C GLU A 135 7.91 15.31 -1.16
N ALA A 136 6.75 15.72 -1.64
CA ALA A 136 5.54 15.82 -0.81
C ALA A 136 4.95 14.45 -0.46
N THR A 137 5.00 13.48 -1.38
CA THR A 137 4.43 12.15 -1.19
C THR A 137 5.39 11.16 -0.53
N TRP A 138 6.71 11.45 -0.53
CA TRP A 138 7.73 10.54 -0.02
C TRP A 138 7.47 10.04 1.41
N PRO A 139 7.09 10.89 2.40
CA PRO A 139 6.77 10.41 3.73
C PRO A 139 5.58 9.45 3.78
N GLY A 140 4.65 9.58 2.82
CA GLY A 140 3.54 8.65 2.65
C GLY A 140 4.00 7.29 2.11
N TRP A 141 4.86 7.31 1.10
CA TRP A 141 5.46 6.09 0.56
C TRP A 141 6.24 5.33 1.62
N GLN A 142 7.04 6.02 2.44
CA GLN A 142 7.72 5.40 3.57
C GLN A 142 6.74 4.67 4.49
N ARG A 143 5.67 5.34 4.93
CA ARG A 143 4.66 4.75 5.83
C ARG A 143 3.96 3.53 5.23
N VAL A 144 3.70 3.55 3.93
CA VAL A 144 3.03 2.43 3.24
C VAL A 144 3.99 1.26 2.99
N CYS A 145 5.24 1.54 2.62
CA CYS A 145 6.22 0.50 2.26
C CYS A 145 7.00 -0.06 3.45
N GLU A 146 7.15 0.70 4.54
CA GLU A 146 7.95 0.31 5.71
C GLU A 146 7.46 -1.01 6.36
N PRO A 147 6.16 -1.26 6.57
CA PRO A 147 5.68 -2.53 7.12
C PRO A 147 6.04 -3.72 6.22
N VAL A 148 5.92 -3.56 4.90
CA VAL A 148 6.28 -4.60 3.92
C VAL A 148 7.79 -4.85 3.93
N ALA A 149 8.60 -3.79 3.91
CA ALA A 149 10.05 -3.90 3.97
C ALA A 149 10.54 -4.61 5.24
N LYS A 150 9.93 -4.29 6.38
CA LYS A 150 10.22 -4.95 7.67
C LYS A 150 9.83 -6.43 7.64
N ALA A 151 8.65 -6.75 7.09
CA ALA A 151 8.17 -8.13 6.99
C ALA A 151 9.12 -8.98 6.14
N ILE A 152 9.50 -8.51 4.96
CA ILE A 152 10.46 -9.19 4.06
C ILE A 152 11.81 -9.38 4.75
N THR A 153 12.37 -8.32 5.36
CA THR A 153 13.67 -8.39 6.04
C THR A 153 13.63 -9.38 7.21
N ASN A 154 12.56 -9.39 8.00
CA ASN A 154 12.40 -10.31 9.13
C ASN A 154 12.25 -11.76 8.66
N ALA A 155 11.46 -12.00 7.62
CA ALA A 155 11.25 -13.32 7.04
C ALA A 155 12.57 -13.87 6.47
N LEU A 156 13.32 -13.07 5.72
CA LEU A 156 14.65 -13.45 5.21
C LEU A 156 15.63 -13.75 6.33
N SER A 157 15.67 -12.91 7.36
CA SER A 157 16.53 -13.13 8.53
C SER A 157 16.15 -14.39 9.31
N ALA A 158 14.87 -14.70 9.42
CA ALA A 158 14.39 -15.93 10.05
C ALA A 158 14.77 -17.17 9.24
N ALA A 159 14.63 -17.11 7.92
CA ALA A 159 15.03 -18.16 7.00
C ALA A 159 16.53 -18.49 7.13
N MET A 160 17.38 -17.45 7.11
CA MET A 160 18.82 -17.61 7.28
C MET A 160 19.20 -18.24 8.64
N ARG A 161 18.52 -17.81 9.72
CA ARG A 161 18.76 -18.40 11.05
C ARG A 161 18.36 -19.87 11.13
N ALA A 162 17.24 -20.23 10.48
CA ALA A 162 16.81 -21.63 10.42
C ALA A 162 17.85 -22.51 9.69
N GLN A 163 18.36 -22.03 8.55
CA GLN A 163 19.40 -22.74 7.81
C GLN A 163 20.70 -22.88 8.59
N ILE A 164 21.06 -21.87 9.39
CA ILE A 164 22.24 -21.91 10.26
C ILE A 164 22.04 -22.87 11.43
N ALA A 165 20.83 -22.96 11.99
CA ALA A 165 20.54 -23.88 13.10
C ALA A 165 20.65 -25.36 12.70
N ASP A 166 20.55 -25.68 11.42
CA ASP A 166 20.72 -27.03 10.88
C ASP A 166 22.18 -27.39 10.58
N LEU A 167 23.15 -26.47 10.82
CA LEU A 167 24.59 -26.75 10.63
C LEU A 167 25.14 -27.62 11.77
N PRO A 168 26.11 -28.52 11.49
CA PRO A 168 26.76 -29.37 12.49
C PRO A 168 27.42 -28.57 13.64
N GLU A 169 27.37 -29.11 14.87
CA GLU A 169 27.96 -28.49 16.08
C GLU A 169 29.43 -28.09 15.96
N GLU A 170 30.15 -28.69 15.03
CA GLU A 170 31.58 -28.41 14.76
C GLU A 170 31.81 -26.99 14.21
N MET A 171 30.74 -26.33 13.68
CA MET A 171 30.79 -24.95 13.20
C MET A 171 30.26 -23.92 14.21
N SER A 172 29.88 -24.32 15.41
CA SER A 172 29.34 -23.42 16.46
C SER A 172 30.36 -22.34 16.93
N GLY A 173 31.65 -22.53 16.68
CA GLY A 173 32.66 -21.50 16.91
C GLY A 173 32.65 -20.30 15.96
N MET A 174 31.80 -20.32 14.93
CA MET A 174 31.65 -19.23 13.94
C MET A 174 30.42 -18.34 14.19
N SER A 175 29.80 -18.41 15.36
CA SER A 175 28.56 -17.67 15.68
C SER A 175 28.70 -16.15 15.47
N GLU A 176 29.81 -15.54 15.86
CA GLU A 176 30.05 -14.09 15.66
C GLU A 176 30.17 -13.71 14.17
N GLN A 177 30.79 -14.60 13.35
CA GLN A 177 30.90 -14.39 11.90
C GLN A 177 29.56 -14.56 11.22
N ILE A 178 28.73 -15.49 11.68
CA ILE A 178 27.38 -15.74 11.20
C ILE A 178 26.48 -14.54 11.52
N ASP A 179 26.57 -13.98 12.73
CA ASP A 179 25.82 -12.77 13.10
C ASP A 179 26.26 -11.55 12.26
N ALA A 180 27.57 -11.43 11.99
CA ALA A 180 28.07 -10.37 11.10
C ALA A 180 27.54 -10.51 9.66
N ILE A 181 27.53 -11.72 9.10
CA ILE A 181 26.97 -12.00 7.77
C ILE A 181 25.47 -11.75 7.75
N SER A 182 24.73 -12.19 8.76
CA SER A 182 23.28 -11.95 8.88
C SER A 182 22.96 -10.46 8.94
N SER A 183 23.74 -9.67 9.68
CA SER A 183 23.58 -8.22 9.76
C SER A 183 23.93 -7.54 8.43
N LEU A 184 24.96 -7.99 7.73
CA LEU A 184 25.31 -7.48 6.40
C LEU A 184 24.21 -7.75 5.39
N VAL A 185 23.69 -8.97 5.31
CA VAL A 185 22.58 -9.34 4.42
C VAL A 185 21.31 -8.56 4.77
N GLY A 186 21.00 -8.38 6.06
CA GLY A 186 19.90 -7.53 6.50
C GLY A 186 20.03 -6.08 6.03
N ASN A 187 21.22 -5.50 6.11
CA ASN A 187 21.48 -4.15 5.65
C ASN A 187 21.43 -4.04 4.12
N MET A 188 21.94 -5.03 3.40
CA MET A 188 21.82 -5.11 1.95
C MET A 188 20.36 -5.19 1.50
N SER A 189 19.56 -6.03 2.15
CA SER A 189 18.13 -6.17 1.88
C SER A 189 17.38 -4.85 2.09
N LYS A 190 17.65 -4.12 3.16
CA LYS A 190 17.07 -2.79 3.44
C LYS A 190 17.46 -1.76 2.38
N ALA A 191 18.73 -1.73 1.97
CA ALA A 191 19.19 -0.83 0.92
C ALA A 191 18.55 -1.17 -0.43
N ALA A 192 18.45 -2.45 -0.78
CA ALA A 192 17.79 -2.91 -1.99
C ALA A 192 16.30 -2.51 -1.99
N CYS A 193 15.60 -2.68 -0.86
CA CYS A 193 14.21 -2.27 -0.70
C CYS A 193 14.04 -0.75 -0.91
N ALA A 194 14.89 0.08 -0.29
CA ALA A 194 14.84 1.53 -0.47
C ALA A 194 15.04 1.93 -1.94
N MET A 195 15.99 1.30 -2.64
CA MET A 195 16.22 1.55 -4.06
C MET A 195 15.06 1.09 -4.93
N GLN A 196 14.48 -0.07 -4.63
CA GLN A 196 13.32 -0.60 -5.37
C GLN A 196 12.10 0.32 -5.20
N VAL A 197 11.80 0.77 -3.98
CA VAL A 197 10.75 1.76 -3.71
C VAL A 197 11.05 3.06 -4.45
N GLY A 198 12.29 3.54 -4.41
CA GLY A 198 12.70 4.74 -5.14
C GLY A 198 12.52 4.59 -6.65
N TYR A 199 12.90 3.45 -7.22
CA TYR A 199 12.68 3.18 -8.64
C TYR A 199 11.18 3.20 -8.98
N ALA A 200 10.39 2.52 -8.21
CA ALA A 200 8.95 2.41 -8.40
C ALA A 200 8.23 3.77 -8.28
N VAL A 201 8.53 4.54 -7.23
CA VAL A 201 7.99 5.89 -7.03
C VAL A 201 8.40 6.84 -8.17
N GLY A 202 9.63 6.73 -8.66
CA GLY A 202 10.08 7.49 -9.83
C GLY A 202 9.27 7.17 -11.10
N GLN A 203 8.93 5.88 -11.33
CA GLN A 203 8.07 5.49 -12.45
C GLN A 203 6.65 6.04 -12.30
N VAL A 204 6.07 5.99 -11.10
CA VAL A 204 4.76 6.60 -10.82
C VAL A 204 4.78 8.10 -11.06
N ALA A 205 5.83 8.79 -10.57
CA ALA A 205 5.97 10.23 -10.70
C ALA A 205 6.00 10.71 -12.15
N LYS A 206 6.58 9.92 -13.09
CA LYS A 206 6.56 10.24 -14.53
C LYS A 206 5.15 10.40 -15.07
N GLY A 207 4.22 9.58 -14.62
CA GLY A 207 2.83 9.62 -15.06
C GLY A 207 1.89 10.37 -14.11
N ALA A 208 2.37 10.95 -13.01
CA ALA A 208 1.50 11.61 -12.03
C ALA A 208 0.80 12.84 -12.61
N ILE A 209 -0.49 12.98 -12.33
CA ILE A 209 -1.35 14.08 -12.79
C ILE A 209 -1.85 14.95 -11.65
N SER A 210 -1.93 14.39 -10.44
CA SER A 210 -2.37 15.10 -9.24
C SER A 210 -1.70 14.54 -7.98
N ALA A 211 -1.84 15.21 -6.85
CA ALA A 211 -1.22 14.78 -5.60
C ALA A 211 -1.80 13.47 -5.09
N ALA A 212 -3.12 13.29 -5.19
CA ALA A 212 -3.86 12.10 -4.75
C ALA A 212 -4.15 11.08 -5.88
N ASP A 213 -3.42 11.15 -7.00
CA ASP A 213 -3.65 10.33 -8.21
C ASP A 213 -3.76 8.82 -7.93
N MET A 214 -3.05 8.33 -6.93
CA MET A 214 -3.04 6.93 -6.52
C MET A 214 -4.24 6.51 -5.65
N GLY A 215 -5.04 7.45 -5.16
CA GLY A 215 -6.08 7.16 -4.17
C GLY A 215 -5.57 6.73 -2.79
N LEU A 216 -4.25 6.74 -2.58
CA LEU A 216 -3.61 6.42 -1.29
C LEU A 216 -3.40 7.70 -0.46
N PRO A 217 -3.44 7.61 0.89
CA PRO A 217 -3.24 8.75 1.78
C PRO A 217 -1.75 9.11 1.92
N LEU A 218 -1.09 9.45 0.81
CA LEU A 218 0.36 9.70 0.77
C LEU A 218 0.74 11.03 1.43
N LEU A 219 -0.13 12.06 1.34
CA LEU A 219 0.11 13.35 1.96
C LEU A 219 -0.22 13.35 3.46
N ALA A 220 0.60 14.03 4.25
CA ALA A 220 0.30 14.29 5.66
C ALA A 220 -0.67 15.47 5.83
N SER A 221 -0.64 16.42 4.90
CA SER A 221 -1.50 17.60 4.83
C SER A 221 -2.75 17.32 3.98
N ALA A 222 -3.71 18.22 4.04
CA ALA A 222 -4.88 18.23 3.16
C ALA A 222 -4.66 19.15 1.94
N ASP A 223 -3.43 19.18 1.41
CA ASP A 223 -3.08 19.98 0.26
C ASP A 223 -3.57 19.30 -1.02
N ALA A 224 -4.22 20.06 -1.88
CA ALA A 224 -4.63 19.63 -3.22
C ALA A 224 -3.68 20.18 -4.27
N ALA A 225 -3.17 19.34 -5.16
CA ALA A 225 -2.27 19.78 -6.19
C ALA A 225 -2.50 19.05 -7.53
N ILE A 226 -2.31 19.81 -8.61
CA ILE A 226 -2.33 19.30 -9.99
C ILE A 226 -0.95 19.50 -10.59
N LEU A 227 -0.51 18.55 -11.41
CA LEU A 227 0.75 18.60 -12.13
C LEU A 227 0.47 19.06 -13.59
N PRO A 228 0.79 20.31 -13.96
CA PRO A 228 0.50 20.83 -15.32
C PRO A 228 1.11 19.98 -16.43
N ALA A 229 2.34 19.46 -16.22
CA ALA A 229 2.99 18.58 -17.18
C ALA A 229 2.25 17.26 -17.36
N GLY A 230 1.76 16.66 -16.26
CA GLY A 230 0.95 15.46 -16.29
C GLY A 230 -0.41 15.67 -16.97
N VAL A 231 -1.07 16.81 -16.72
CA VAL A 231 -2.31 17.20 -17.41
C VAL A 231 -2.09 17.31 -18.92
N ALA A 232 -1.05 18.04 -19.35
CA ALA A 232 -0.73 18.22 -20.76
C ALA A 232 -0.41 16.89 -21.46
N GLU A 233 0.32 15.99 -20.78
CA GLU A 233 0.60 14.66 -21.31
C GLU A 233 -0.66 13.80 -21.40
N PHE A 234 -1.51 13.81 -20.36
CA PHE A 234 -2.78 13.09 -20.36
C PHE A 234 -3.75 13.62 -21.43
N ALA A 235 -3.77 14.93 -21.67
CA ALA A 235 -4.63 15.56 -22.68
C ALA A 235 -4.16 15.32 -24.11
N LYS A 236 -2.87 15.03 -24.33
CA LYS A 236 -2.23 14.98 -25.65
C LYS A 236 -2.90 14.04 -26.65
N ASP A 237 -3.38 12.90 -26.16
CA ASP A 237 -3.99 11.85 -26.99
C ASP A 237 -5.54 11.89 -26.91
N LEU A 238 -6.10 12.95 -26.31
CA LEU A 238 -7.53 13.14 -26.17
C LEU A 238 -8.01 14.24 -27.10
N ASP A 239 -9.13 14.00 -27.79
CA ASP A 239 -9.86 15.04 -28.52
C ASP A 239 -10.75 15.86 -27.54
N VAL A 240 -10.12 16.37 -26.47
CA VAL A 240 -10.76 17.12 -25.38
C VAL A 240 -9.89 18.34 -25.06
N PRO A 241 -10.46 19.54 -24.89
CA PRO A 241 -9.70 20.73 -24.48
C PRO A 241 -8.95 20.51 -23.16
N GLU A 242 -7.69 20.96 -23.07
CA GLU A 242 -6.85 20.79 -21.88
C GLU A 242 -7.44 21.44 -20.62
N ASP A 243 -8.18 22.52 -20.76
CA ASP A 243 -8.83 23.18 -19.64
C ASP A 243 -9.99 22.33 -19.06
N GLU A 244 -10.74 21.59 -19.88
CA GLU A 244 -11.72 20.62 -19.39
C GLU A 244 -11.02 19.44 -18.68
N VAL A 245 -9.93 18.93 -19.24
CA VAL A 245 -9.11 17.90 -18.59
C VAL A 245 -8.65 18.38 -17.22
N ARG A 246 -8.06 19.58 -17.16
CA ARG A 246 -7.59 20.19 -15.91
C ARG A 246 -8.71 20.36 -14.88
N MET A 247 -9.88 20.83 -15.33
CA MET A 247 -11.05 20.98 -14.44
C MET A 247 -11.53 19.64 -13.88
N TYR A 248 -11.69 18.63 -14.74
CA TYR A 248 -12.09 17.29 -14.30
C TYR A 248 -11.14 16.72 -13.26
N LEU A 249 -9.82 16.85 -13.50
CA LEU A 249 -8.78 16.38 -12.58
C LEU A 249 -8.77 17.20 -11.28
N ALA A 250 -9.05 18.50 -11.35
CA ALA A 250 -9.16 19.34 -10.17
C ALA A 250 -10.35 18.96 -9.29
N VAL A 251 -11.50 18.65 -9.89
CA VAL A 251 -12.67 18.16 -9.15
C VAL A 251 -12.36 16.82 -8.48
N ARG A 252 -11.70 15.93 -9.18
CA ARG A 252 -11.31 14.63 -8.64
C ARG A 252 -10.33 14.74 -7.49
N GLU A 253 -9.31 15.56 -7.64
CA GLU A 253 -8.33 15.85 -6.59
C GLU A 253 -8.99 16.43 -5.34
N ALA A 254 -9.82 17.47 -5.53
CA ALA A 254 -10.55 18.10 -4.43
C ALA A 254 -11.53 17.14 -3.73
N ALA A 255 -12.18 16.24 -4.46
CA ALA A 255 -13.06 15.21 -3.91
C ALA A 255 -12.27 14.24 -3.02
N THR A 256 -11.10 13.78 -3.50
CA THR A 256 -10.22 12.87 -2.73
C THR A 256 -9.74 13.53 -1.44
N GLU A 257 -9.28 14.79 -1.52
CA GLU A 257 -8.80 15.52 -0.34
C GLU A 257 -9.91 15.82 0.67
N ARG A 258 -11.14 16.16 0.20
CA ARG A 258 -12.30 16.31 1.08
C ARG A 258 -12.58 15.01 1.85
N LEU A 259 -12.59 13.88 1.18
CA LEU A 259 -12.83 12.57 1.80
C LEU A 259 -11.81 12.30 2.91
N TYR A 260 -10.52 12.38 2.60
CA TYR A 260 -9.46 12.13 3.59
C TYR A 260 -9.40 13.19 4.72
N ALA A 261 -9.82 14.42 4.46
CA ALA A 261 -9.86 15.47 5.47
C ALA A 261 -11.08 15.38 6.41
N ARG A 262 -12.20 14.86 5.91
CA ARG A 262 -13.48 14.82 6.65
C ARG A 262 -13.80 13.47 7.28
N VAL A 263 -13.08 12.41 6.90
CA VAL A 263 -13.21 11.07 7.46
C VAL A 263 -11.96 10.72 8.29
N PRO A 264 -11.94 11.05 9.60
CA PRO A 264 -10.71 11.00 10.41
C PRO A 264 -10.10 9.60 10.53
N TRP A 265 -10.93 8.56 10.52
CA TRP A 265 -10.48 7.17 10.65
C TRP A 265 -9.89 6.60 9.35
N LEU A 266 -10.22 7.18 8.18
CA LEU A 266 -9.97 6.57 6.87
C LEU A 266 -8.47 6.36 6.59
N ARG A 267 -7.66 7.39 6.87
CA ARG A 267 -6.19 7.31 6.71
C ARG A 267 -5.60 6.17 7.55
N GLY A 268 -6.01 6.11 8.81
CA GLY A 268 -5.57 5.04 9.74
C GLY A 268 -6.04 3.66 9.29
N ALA A 269 -7.25 3.54 8.76
CA ALA A 269 -7.78 2.28 8.25
C ALA A 269 -7.00 1.75 7.04
N VAL A 270 -6.66 2.62 6.08
CA VAL A 270 -5.85 2.23 4.91
C VAL A 270 -4.46 1.76 5.36
N LEU A 271 -3.77 2.53 6.20
CA LEU A 271 -2.44 2.19 6.69
C LEU A 271 -2.47 0.90 7.55
N GLY A 272 -3.47 0.75 8.42
CA GLY A 272 -3.64 -0.45 9.23
C GLY A 272 -3.99 -1.70 8.40
N ALA A 273 -4.72 -1.55 7.31
CA ALA A 273 -4.97 -2.64 6.37
C ALA A 273 -3.69 -3.08 5.64
N VAL A 274 -2.83 -2.12 5.22
CA VAL A 274 -1.50 -2.42 4.67
C VAL A 274 -0.63 -3.14 5.70
N GLU A 275 -0.62 -2.68 6.94
CA GLU A 275 0.15 -3.31 8.01
C GLU A 275 -0.34 -4.74 8.31
N THR A 276 -1.66 -4.96 8.33
CA THR A 276 -2.24 -6.29 8.52
C THR A 276 -1.85 -7.23 7.38
N TYR A 277 -1.95 -6.76 6.13
CA TYR A 277 -1.49 -7.52 4.97
C TYR A 277 0.01 -7.87 5.06
N SER A 278 0.83 -6.91 5.48
CA SER A 278 2.30 -7.09 5.57
C SER A 278 2.71 -8.14 6.60
N ARG A 279 1.99 -8.27 7.71
CA ARG A 279 2.28 -9.27 8.75
C ARG A 279 2.11 -10.71 8.27
N GLU A 280 1.25 -10.89 7.28
CA GLU A 280 0.97 -12.21 6.70
C GLU A 280 1.93 -12.57 5.56
N ILE A 281 2.88 -11.69 5.21
CA ILE A 281 3.89 -11.96 4.20
C ILE A 281 4.86 -13.01 4.75
N SER A 282 4.94 -14.15 4.07
CA SER A 282 5.92 -15.20 4.33
C SER A 282 6.83 -15.36 3.12
N VAL A 283 8.10 -15.64 3.37
CA VAL A 283 9.11 -15.87 2.33
C VAL A 283 9.23 -17.37 2.09
N ASP A 284 9.17 -17.79 0.83
CA ASP A 284 9.40 -19.17 0.43
C ASP A 284 10.89 -19.48 0.47
N THR A 285 11.33 -19.99 1.62
CA THR A 285 12.74 -20.36 1.82
C THR A 285 13.17 -21.54 0.99
N ALA A 286 12.24 -22.50 0.74
CA ALA A 286 12.52 -23.67 -0.10
C ALA A 286 12.64 -23.27 -1.57
N GLY A 287 11.77 -22.39 -2.06
CA GLY A 287 11.87 -21.84 -3.42
C GLY A 287 13.12 -20.99 -3.64
N ILE A 288 13.55 -20.25 -2.61
CA ILE A 288 14.83 -19.51 -2.65
C ILE A 288 16.03 -20.47 -2.71
N GLU A 289 16.05 -21.51 -1.89
CA GLU A 289 17.10 -22.54 -1.94
C GLU A 289 17.18 -23.19 -3.32
N GLU A 290 16.04 -23.54 -3.91
CA GLU A 290 15.99 -24.11 -5.26
C GLU A 290 16.46 -23.12 -6.31
N ALA A 291 16.02 -21.85 -6.23
CA ALA A 291 16.42 -20.79 -7.14
C ALA A 291 17.93 -20.48 -7.04
N VAL A 292 18.50 -20.45 -5.82
CA VAL A 292 19.92 -20.14 -5.59
C VAL A 292 20.81 -21.34 -5.87
N SER A 293 20.36 -22.58 -5.63
CA SER A 293 21.18 -23.80 -5.87
C SER A 293 21.50 -24.04 -7.35
N GLY A 294 20.74 -23.46 -8.27
CA GLY A 294 20.93 -23.54 -9.72
C GLY A 294 21.75 -22.41 -10.33
N ILE A 295 22.19 -21.42 -9.55
CA ILE A 295 22.80 -20.18 -10.05
C ILE A 295 24.29 -20.18 -9.76
N ASP A 296 25.08 -19.71 -10.74
CA ASP A 296 26.47 -19.39 -10.52
C ASP A 296 26.57 -18.15 -9.58
N PRO A 297 27.08 -18.30 -8.34
CA PRO A 297 27.18 -17.19 -7.40
C PRO A 297 28.14 -16.09 -7.86
N THR A 298 28.88 -16.31 -8.94
CA THR A 298 29.78 -15.31 -9.54
C THR A 298 29.10 -14.46 -10.63
N ASP A 299 27.88 -14.78 -11.03
CA ASP A 299 27.08 -13.98 -11.97
C ASP A 299 26.10 -13.03 -11.22
N PRO A 300 26.42 -11.72 -11.12
CA PRO A 300 25.56 -10.77 -10.40
C PRO A 300 24.17 -10.62 -11.00
N GLN A 301 24.02 -10.84 -12.31
CA GLN A 301 22.73 -10.72 -12.99
C GLN A 301 21.84 -11.93 -12.71
N ALA A 302 22.41 -13.12 -12.65
CA ALA A 302 21.72 -14.35 -12.28
C ALA A 302 21.25 -14.30 -10.81
N VAL A 303 22.12 -13.83 -9.91
CA VAL A 303 21.78 -13.61 -8.49
C VAL A 303 20.69 -12.56 -8.33
N GLN A 304 20.76 -11.44 -9.07
CA GLN A 304 19.75 -10.39 -9.02
C GLN A 304 18.41 -10.87 -9.61
N GLY A 305 18.43 -11.70 -10.64
CA GLY A 305 17.26 -12.33 -11.23
C GLY A 305 16.55 -13.28 -10.24
N ALA A 306 17.30 -14.09 -9.50
CA ALA A 306 16.76 -15.00 -8.49
C ALA A 306 16.20 -14.28 -7.25
N LEU A 307 16.71 -13.10 -6.95
CA LEU A 307 16.25 -12.26 -5.84
C LEU A 307 15.10 -11.31 -6.23
N ASN A 308 14.50 -11.50 -7.42
CA ASN A 308 13.32 -10.71 -7.79
C ASN A 308 12.18 -10.99 -6.81
N ALA A 309 11.75 -9.93 -6.12
CA ALA A 309 10.79 -10.01 -5.01
C ALA A 309 9.47 -10.73 -5.38
N SER A 310 9.04 -10.68 -6.64
CA SER A 310 7.81 -11.35 -7.09
C SER A 310 7.84 -12.87 -7.00
N ASP A 311 9.02 -13.50 -7.12
CA ASP A 311 9.16 -14.96 -7.11
C ASP A 311 9.51 -15.51 -5.72
N MET A 312 9.80 -14.63 -4.76
CA MET A 312 10.19 -14.97 -3.38
C MET A 312 9.00 -15.16 -2.42
N PHE A 313 7.79 -14.81 -2.86
CA PHE A 313 6.62 -14.94 -1.99
C PHE A 313 6.04 -16.36 -2.09
N THR A 314 5.80 -16.99 -0.94
CA THR A 314 5.02 -18.23 -0.87
C THR A 314 3.61 -18.01 -1.42
N THR A 315 2.97 -19.11 -1.81
CA THR A 315 1.52 -19.09 -2.06
C THR A 315 0.82 -18.40 -0.90
N ALA A 316 0.05 -17.34 -1.19
CA ALA A 316 -0.59 -16.51 -0.19
C ALA A 316 -1.39 -17.34 0.82
N SER A 317 -1.14 -17.13 2.11
CA SER A 317 -1.92 -17.77 3.16
C SER A 317 -3.40 -17.34 3.11
N PRO A 318 -4.36 -18.13 3.60
CA PRO A 318 -5.75 -17.69 3.68
C PRO A 318 -5.92 -16.37 4.45
N ALA A 319 -5.10 -16.12 5.46
CA ALA A 319 -5.09 -14.87 6.22
C ALA A 319 -4.56 -13.70 5.37
N GLN A 320 -3.51 -13.92 4.58
CA GLN A 320 -2.98 -12.93 3.65
C GLN A 320 -4.01 -12.57 2.55
N VAL A 321 -4.68 -13.57 1.99
CA VAL A 321 -5.75 -13.35 1.00
C VAL A 321 -6.89 -12.53 1.59
N ALA A 322 -7.34 -12.84 2.80
CA ALA A 322 -8.39 -12.08 3.48
C ALA A 322 -7.98 -10.63 3.80
N ALA A 323 -6.73 -10.43 4.24
CA ALA A 323 -6.18 -9.08 4.48
C ALA A 323 -6.08 -8.26 3.18
N LEU A 324 -5.65 -8.90 2.09
CA LEU A 324 -5.60 -8.28 0.77
C LEU A 324 -7.00 -7.89 0.28
N GLU A 325 -7.97 -8.79 0.39
CA GLU A 325 -9.36 -8.52 -0.01
C GLU A 325 -9.96 -7.34 0.77
N LYS A 326 -9.71 -7.26 2.07
CA LYS A 326 -10.15 -6.13 2.91
C LYS A 326 -9.53 -4.82 2.44
N LEU A 327 -8.23 -4.79 2.17
CA LEU A 327 -7.53 -3.61 1.67
C LEU A 327 -8.07 -3.20 0.29
N GLN A 328 -8.21 -4.15 -0.64
CA GLN A 328 -8.75 -3.91 -1.98
C GLN A 328 -10.19 -3.38 -1.93
N THR A 329 -11.03 -3.91 -1.05
CA THR A 329 -12.40 -3.45 -0.85
C THR A 329 -12.42 -2.01 -0.37
N LEU A 330 -11.61 -1.66 0.64
CA LEU A 330 -11.52 -0.31 1.17
C LEU A 330 -11.07 0.69 0.09
N LEU A 331 -10.04 0.36 -0.68
CA LEU A 331 -9.56 1.20 -1.78
C LEU A 331 -10.60 1.34 -2.90
N ALA A 332 -11.33 0.26 -3.21
CA ALA A 332 -12.41 0.30 -4.19
C ALA A 332 -13.59 1.19 -3.74
N VAL A 333 -13.95 1.15 -2.46
CA VAL A 333 -15.01 1.97 -1.88
C VAL A 333 -14.63 3.45 -1.90
N ILE A 334 -13.38 3.79 -1.54
CA ILE A 334 -12.84 5.16 -1.63
C ILE A 334 -12.94 5.65 -3.08
N GLU A 335 -12.39 4.88 -3.99
CA GLU A 335 -12.34 5.23 -5.40
C GLU A 335 -13.72 5.39 -6.03
N GLY A 336 -14.63 4.45 -5.72
CA GLY A 336 -16.01 4.50 -6.21
C GLY A 336 -16.74 5.76 -5.76
N TRP A 337 -16.54 6.20 -4.51
CA TRP A 337 -17.11 7.45 -4.02
C TRP A 337 -16.53 8.67 -4.75
N VAL A 338 -15.18 8.75 -4.85
CA VAL A 338 -14.49 9.84 -5.55
C VAL A 338 -14.93 9.93 -7.00
N GLU A 339 -15.01 8.80 -7.71
CA GLU A 339 -15.49 8.77 -9.09
C GLU A 339 -16.93 9.26 -9.20
N THR A 340 -17.79 8.81 -8.27
CA THR A 340 -19.21 9.18 -8.28
C THR A 340 -19.41 10.68 -8.08
N VAL A 341 -18.82 11.28 -7.06
CA VAL A 341 -18.98 12.72 -6.78
C VAL A 341 -18.30 13.59 -7.85
N THR A 342 -17.15 13.15 -8.36
CA THR A 342 -16.45 13.80 -9.47
C THR A 342 -17.35 13.87 -10.71
N PHE A 343 -17.95 12.73 -11.09
CA PHE A 343 -18.81 12.67 -12.25
C PHE A 343 -20.07 13.53 -12.06
N GLN A 344 -20.72 13.45 -10.91
CA GLN A 344 -21.90 14.26 -10.59
C GLN A 344 -21.61 15.76 -10.63
N ALA A 345 -20.46 16.20 -10.14
CA ALA A 345 -20.04 17.60 -10.18
C ALA A 345 -19.71 18.08 -11.60
N CYS A 346 -19.16 17.20 -12.45
CA CYS A 346 -18.68 17.57 -13.77
C CYS A 346 -19.72 17.45 -14.88
N VAL A 347 -20.68 16.52 -14.79
CA VAL A 347 -21.55 16.13 -15.92
C VAL A 347 -22.40 17.28 -16.48
N ALA A 348 -22.81 18.23 -15.64
CA ALA A 348 -23.57 19.40 -16.07
C ALA A 348 -22.68 20.57 -16.53
N GLN A 349 -21.39 20.53 -16.24
CA GLN A 349 -20.46 21.64 -16.44
C GLN A 349 -19.48 21.40 -17.60
N LEU A 350 -19.10 20.14 -17.84
CA LEU A 350 -18.12 19.76 -18.85
C LEU A 350 -18.77 18.93 -19.97
N PRO A 351 -18.71 19.39 -21.22
CA PRO A 351 -19.24 18.65 -22.37
C PRO A 351 -18.65 17.23 -22.51
N HIS A 352 -17.37 17.04 -22.12
CA HIS A 352 -16.68 15.77 -22.27
C HIS A 352 -16.58 14.96 -20.96
N ALA A 353 -17.37 15.26 -19.92
CA ALA A 353 -17.29 14.59 -18.61
C ALA A 353 -17.38 13.06 -18.69
N VAL A 354 -18.26 12.53 -19.57
CA VAL A 354 -18.42 11.07 -19.78
C VAL A 354 -17.15 10.46 -20.36
N ALA A 355 -16.56 11.12 -21.37
CA ALA A 355 -15.32 10.66 -22.01
C ALA A 355 -14.16 10.70 -21.03
N LEU A 356 -14.04 11.76 -20.22
CA LEU A 356 -13.00 11.92 -19.20
C LEU A 356 -13.12 10.87 -18.09
N GLN A 357 -14.34 10.55 -17.65
CA GLN A 357 -14.57 9.46 -16.69
C GLN A 357 -14.05 8.11 -17.22
N GLU A 358 -14.41 7.77 -18.45
CA GLU A 358 -13.97 6.52 -19.08
C GLU A 358 -12.45 6.48 -19.29
N MET A 359 -11.85 7.62 -19.68
CA MET A 359 -10.39 7.71 -19.84
C MET A 359 -9.66 7.53 -18.51
N MET A 360 -10.18 8.10 -17.41
CA MET A 360 -9.61 7.86 -16.07
C MET A 360 -9.73 6.40 -15.64
N ARG A 361 -10.84 5.73 -15.96
CA ARG A 361 -10.99 4.29 -15.72
C ARG A 361 -9.94 3.47 -16.48
N ARG A 362 -9.77 3.77 -17.78
CA ARG A 362 -8.75 3.09 -18.62
C ARG A 362 -7.34 3.34 -18.11
N ARG A 363 -7.02 4.60 -17.78
CA ARG A 363 -5.71 4.95 -17.22
C ARG A 363 -5.37 4.15 -15.96
N ARG A 364 -6.35 3.88 -15.11
CA ARG A 364 -6.14 3.05 -13.92
C ARG A 364 -5.84 1.61 -14.23
N ILE A 365 -6.50 1.04 -15.26
CA ILE A 365 -6.28 -0.35 -15.66
C ILE A 365 -4.90 -0.52 -16.32
N SER A 366 -4.52 0.42 -17.18
CA SER A 366 -3.29 0.36 -17.98
C SER A 366 -2.13 1.14 -17.37
N GLY A 367 -2.38 1.94 -16.34
CA GLY A 367 -1.39 2.87 -15.77
C GLY A 367 -0.27 2.17 -15.00
N GLY A 368 0.94 2.72 -15.14
CA GLY A 368 2.14 2.21 -14.46
C GLY A 368 2.02 2.14 -12.93
N SER A 369 1.13 2.92 -12.33
CA SER A 369 0.91 2.96 -10.89
C SER A 369 0.40 1.65 -10.30
N GLN A 370 -0.51 0.95 -11.00
CA GLN A 370 -0.95 -0.38 -10.53
C GLN A 370 0.15 -1.43 -10.63
N LYS A 371 0.90 -1.41 -11.73
CA LYS A 371 2.05 -2.30 -11.90
C LYS A 371 3.07 -2.08 -10.79
N VAL A 372 3.33 -0.83 -10.44
CA VAL A 372 4.25 -0.45 -9.36
C VAL A 372 3.76 -0.93 -7.99
N LEU A 373 2.47 -0.79 -7.67
CA LEU A 373 1.92 -1.32 -6.42
C LEU A 373 2.01 -2.85 -6.35
N HIS A 374 1.77 -3.52 -7.48
CA HIS A 374 1.95 -4.96 -7.57
C HIS A 374 3.41 -5.37 -7.36
N GLU A 375 4.35 -4.71 -8.05
CA GLU A 375 5.78 -4.99 -7.93
C GLU A 375 6.35 -4.70 -6.52
N LEU A 376 5.85 -3.64 -5.85
CA LEU A 376 6.35 -3.24 -4.52
C LEU A 376 5.74 -4.04 -3.38
N MET A 377 4.48 -4.39 -3.48
CA MET A 377 3.69 -4.86 -2.34
C MET A 377 2.85 -6.10 -2.66
N GLY A 378 2.92 -6.62 -3.89
CA GLY A 378 2.01 -7.68 -4.35
C GLY A 378 0.54 -7.23 -4.41
N LEU A 379 0.27 -5.92 -4.33
CA LEU A 379 -1.08 -5.38 -4.31
C LEU A 379 -1.62 -5.18 -5.73
N GLU A 380 -2.70 -5.88 -6.04
CA GLU A 380 -3.46 -5.68 -7.26
C GLU A 380 -4.82 -5.07 -6.93
N ILE A 381 -5.02 -3.79 -7.28
CA ILE A 381 -6.30 -3.13 -7.07
C ILE A 381 -7.23 -3.54 -8.21
N SER A 382 -8.28 -4.28 -7.90
CA SER A 382 -9.22 -4.76 -8.91
C SER A 382 -10.04 -3.60 -9.52
N PRO A 383 -9.89 -3.30 -10.83
CA PRO A 383 -10.68 -2.27 -11.50
C PRO A 383 -12.17 -2.57 -11.51
N ARG A 384 -12.54 -3.84 -11.44
CA ARG A 384 -13.92 -4.30 -11.35
C ARG A 384 -14.56 -3.86 -10.04
N ARG A 385 -13.90 -4.05 -8.92
CA ARG A 385 -14.38 -3.65 -7.58
C ARG A 385 -14.64 -2.14 -7.51
N ALA A 386 -13.77 -1.31 -8.09
CA ALA A 386 -13.96 0.14 -8.13
C ALA A 386 -15.21 0.54 -8.92
N ARG A 387 -15.52 -0.17 -10.02
CA ARG A 387 -16.75 0.06 -10.80
C ARG A 387 -18.00 -0.34 -10.02
N GLU A 388 -17.99 -1.50 -9.36
CA GLU A 388 -19.07 -1.97 -8.50
C GLU A 388 -19.33 -0.98 -7.36
N ALA A 389 -18.28 -0.47 -6.72
CA ALA A 389 -18.39 0.56 -5.70
C ALA A 389 -18.97 1.88 -6.23
N SER A 390 -18.54 2.34 -7.43
CA SER A 390 -19.09 3.54 -8.04
C SER A 390 -20.58 3.38 -8.33
N GLN A 391 -21.01 2.24 -8.85
CA GLN A 391 -22.43 1.95 -9.09
C GLN A 391 -23.24 1.93 -7.78
N LEU A 392 -22.69 1.34 -6.73
CA LEU A 392 -23.31 1.32 -5.41
C LEU A 392 -23.49 2.75 -4.85
N TRP A 393 -22.43 3.58 -4.87
CA TRP A 393 -22.52 4.96 -4.38
C TRP A 393 -23.49 5.82 -5.16
N GLN A 394 -23.55 5.65 -6.50
CA GLN A 394 -24.54 6.33 -7.34
C GLN A 394 -25.95 5.94 -6.94
N ARG A 395 -26.18 4.66 -6.72
CA ARG A 395 -27.51 4.16 -6.33
C ARG A 395 -27.91 4.65 -4.95
N ILE A 396 -27.05 4.54 -3.95
CA ILE A 396 -27.33 5.06 -2.60
C ILE A 396 -27.70 6.54 -2.68
N GLY A 397 -26.91 7.36 -3.38
CA GLY A 397 -27.21 8.78 -3.55
C GLY A 397 -28.53 9.06 -4.27
N ALA A 398 -28.91 8.21 -5.22
CA ALA A 398 -30.19 8.36 -5.94
C ALA A 398 -31.42 7.93 -5.10
N GLU A 399 -31.29 6.91 -4.25
CA GLU A 399 -32.38 6.32 -3.47
C GLU A 399 -32.61 7.04 -2.13
N VAL A 400 -31.54 7.38 -1.41
CA VAL A 400 -31.62 7.97 -0.07
C VAL A 400 -31.06 9.39 0.05
N GLY A 401 -30.46 9.92 -1.01
CA GLY A 401 -29.92 11.28 -1.04
C GLY A 401 -28.44 11.37 -0.68
N VAL A 402 -27.89 12.57 -0.86
CA VAL A 402 -26.48 12.89 -0.69
C VAL A 402 -26.06 12.73 0.78
N SER A 403 -26.83 13.28 1.70
CA SER A 403 -26.50 13.32 3.13
C SER A 403 -26.42 11.92 3.73
N GLU A 404 -27.39 11.04 3.41
CA GLU A 404 -27.40 9.66 3.89
C GLU A 404 -26.26 8.84 3.24
N ARG A 405 -25.95 9.10 1.96
CA ARG A 405 -24.78 8.49 1.30
C ARG A 405 -23.50 8.86 2.02
N ASP A 406 -23.28 10.14 2.31
CA ASP A 406 -22.04 10.62 2.91
C ASP A 406 -21.96 10.27 4.42
N ALA A 407 -23.11 10.10 5.10
CA ALA A 407 -23.17 9.62 6.48
C ALA A 407 -22.60 8.19 6.65
N LEU A 408 -22.54 7.36 5.60
CA LEU A 408 -21.91 6.05 5.65
C LEU A 408 -20.41 6.11 5.94
N TRP A 409 -19.79 7.25 5.77
CA TRP A 409 -18.39 7.49 6.15
C TRP A 409 -18.17 7.88 7.62
N ALA A 410 -19.24 8.00 8.42
CA ALA A 410 -19.13 8.39 9.83
C ALA A 410 -18.41 7.32 10.66
N HIS A 411 -18.55 6.04 10.32
CA HIS A 411 -17.88 4.93 11.00
C HIS A 411 -17.43 3.84 10.00
N PRO A 412 -16.30 3.15 10.28
CA PRO A 412 -15.84 2.06 9.40
C PRO A 412 -16.88 0.97 9.12
N ASP A 413 -17.69 0.62 10.12
CA ASP A 413 -18.70 -0.45 10.02
C ASP A 413 -19.90 -0.05 9.15
N LEU A 414 -20.08 1.24 8.89
CA LEU A 414 -21.12 1.76 8.01
C LEU A 414 -20.71 1.74 6.54
N THR A 415 -19.40 1.68 6.25
CA THR A 415 -18.93 1.65 4.86
C THR A 415 -19.30 0.35 4.16
N PRO A 416 -19.52 0.37 2.84
CA PRO A 416 -19.84 -0.83 2.07
C PRO A 416 -18.76 -1.91 2.20
N ARG A 417 -19.20 -3.16 2.38
CA ARG A 417 -18.36 -4.35 2.48
C ARG A 417 -18.26 -5.09 1.15
N ALA A 418 -17.37 -6.07 1.07
CA ALA A 418 -17.11 -6.85 -0.14
C ALA A 418 -18.38 -7.52 -0.70
N ASP A 419 -19.16 -8.17 0.17
CA ASP A 419 -20.40 -8.85 -0.18
C ASP A 419 -21.51 -7.90 -0.64
N GLU A 420 -21.50 -6.67 -0.15
CA GLU A 420 -22.43 -5.61 -0.53
C GLU A 420 -22.05 -4.99 -1.89
N LEU A 421 -20.76 -4.92 -2.23
CA LEU A 421 -20.30 -4.53 -3.57
C LEU A 421 -20.73 -5.54 -4.64
N ASP A 422 -20.75 -6.83 -4.30
CA ASP A 422 -21.18 -7.89 -5.21
C ASP A 422 -22.70 -7.84 -5.51
N LYS A 423 -23.47 -7.19 -4.63
CA LYS A 423 -24.94 -7.10 -4.72
C LYS A 423 -25.47 -5.66 -4.51
N PRO A 424 -25.03 -4.69 -5.32
CA PRO A 424 -25.37 -3.29 -5.11
C PRO A 424 -26.89 -3.02 -5.12
N ASP A 425 -27.66 -3.85 -5.80
CA ASP A 425 -29.12 -3.74 -5.87
C ASP A 425 -29.82 -4.12 -4.56
N GLN A 426 -29.16 -4.85 -3.70
CA GLN A 426 -29.73 -5.35 -2.44
C GLN A 426 -29.21 -4.58 -1.22
N PHE A 427 -28.25 -3.67 -1.38
CA PHE A 427 -27.56 -2.99 -0.28
C PHE A 427 -28.51 -2.40 0.76
N LEU A 428 -29.44 -1.53 0.34
CA LEU A 428 -30.36 -0.87 1.27
C LEU A 428 -31.31 -1.87 1.94
N ALA A 429 -31.79 -2.89 1.20
CA ALA A 429 -32.63 -3.93 1.76
C ALA A 429 -31.87 -4.80 2.78
N MET A 430 -30.62 -5.14 2.48
CA MET A 430 -29.77 -5.90 3.41
C MET A 430 -29.47 -5.11 4.68
N ARG A 431 -29.16 -3.81 4.57
CA ARG A 431 -28.92 -2.92 5.71
C ARG A 431 -30.19 -2.72 6.56
N ALA A 432 -31.36 -2.55 5.91
CA ALA A 432 -32.62 -2.47 6.64
C ALA A 432 -32.95 -3.75 7.39
N ALA A 433 -32.72 -4.91 6.77
CA ALA A 433 -32.92 -6.22 7.42
C ALA A 433 -31.95 -6.43 8.60
N GLN A 434 -30.69 -6.02 8.46
CA GLN A 434 -29.71 -6.08 9.53
C GLN A 434 -30.10 -5.19 10.72
N ALA A 435 -30.49 -3.93 10.45
CA ALA A 435 -30.92 -2.99 11.48
C ALA A 435 -32.18 -3.49 12.23
N GLN A 436 -33.12 -4.14 11.52
CA GLN A 436 -34.28 -4.75 12.15
C GLN A 436 -33.88 -5.92 13.07
N MET A 437 -32.96 -6.77 12.63
CA MET A 437 -32.47 -7.90 13.44
C MET A 437 -31.72 -7.41 14.68
N GLU A 438 -30.91 -6.35 14.57
CA GLU A 438 -30.23 -5.73 15.73
C GLU A 438 -31.24 -5.14 16.71
N ALA A 439 -32.29 -4.45 16.21
CA ALA A 439 -33.35 -3.89 17.06
C ALA A 439 -34.17 -5.00 17.78
N ASP A 440 -34.42 -6.13 17.11
CA ASP A 440 -35.10 -7.28 17.71
C ASP A 440 -34.24 -7.92 18.80
N ILE A 441 -32.91 -8.06 18.57
CA ILE A 441 -31.96 -8.56 19.58
C ILE A 441 -31.89 -7.62 20.79
N ASP A 442 -31.84 -6.30 20.58
CA ASP A 442 -31.81 -5.30 21.65
C ASP A 442 -33.13 -5.34 22.46
N ALA A 443 -34.27 -5.51 21.81
CA ALA A 443 -35.57 -5.66 22.47
C ALA A 443 -35.64 -6.97 23.32
N ASP A 444 -35.13 -8.07 22.78
CA ASP A 444 -35.04 -9.34 23.48
C ASP A 444 -34.08 -9.24 24.69
N LEU A 445 -32.93 -8.56 24.52
CA LEU A 445 -31.97 -8.32 25.61
C LEU A 445 -32.59 -7.43 26.71
N ALA A 446 -33.30 -6.36 26.32
CA ALA A 446 -34.01 -5.49 27.26
C ALA A 446 -35.06 -6.30 28.05
N SER A 447 -35.83 -7.16 27.36
CA SER A 447 -36.83 -8.05 28.00
C SER A 447 -36.21 -9.08 28.93
N LEU A 448 -35.01 -9.57 28.61
CA LEU A 448 -34.20 -10.42 29.49
C LEU A 448 -33.76 -9.68 30.77
N LEU A 449 -33.26 -8.45 30.61
CA LEU A 449 -32.79 -7.62 31.73
C LEU A 449 -33.94 -7.19 32.65
N ASP A 450 -35.12 -6.92 32.09
CA ASP A 450 -36.33 -6.56 32.83
C ASP A 450 -37.06 -7.80 33.40
N GLY A 451 -36.58 -9.02 33.14
CA GLY A 451 -37.15 -10.27 33.66
C GLY A 451 -38.49 -10.62 33.03
N THR A 452 -38.84 -10.04 31.89
CA THR A 452 -40.15 -10.29 31.22
C THR A 452 -40.05 -11.34 30.10
N LEU A 453 -38.84 -11.69 29.66
CA LEU A 453 -38.63 -12.75 28.68
C LEU A 453 -38.95 -14.12 29.29
N GLY A 454 -40.06 -14.71 28.91
CA GLY A 454 -40.53 -16.04 29.40
C GLY A 454 -41.84 -16.02 30.17
N TYR A 455 -42.41 -14.86 30.51
CA TYR A 455 -43.64 -14.75 31.27
C TYR A 455 -44.95 -14.62 30.45
N GLN A 456 -44.89 -14.71 29.12
CA GLN A 456 -46.11 -14.64 28.28
C GLN A 456 -46.90 -15.95 28.20
N GLY A 457 -46.55 -16.98 29.00
CA GLY A 457 -47.17 -18.31 28.94
C GLY A 457 -48.23 -18.61 29.97
N ASP A 458 -48.27 -17.93 31.13
CA ASP A 458 -49.13 -18.39 32.28
C ASP A 458 -50.28 -17.44 32.69
N ALA A 459 -50.43 -16.28 32.09
CA ALA A 459 -51.50 -15.33 32.44
C ALA A 459 -52.87 -15.63 31.79
N ALA A 460 -52.97 -16.58 30.87
CA ALA A 460 -54.22 -16.89 30.17
C ALA A 460 -54.95 -18.16 30.71
N ASN A 461 -54.41 -18.85 31.74
CA ASN A 461 -55.01 -20.12 32.24
C ASN A 461 -55.41 -20.10 33.71
N SER A 462 -55.37 -18.96 34.43
CA SER A 462 -55.71 -18.87 35.83
C SER A 462 -57.13 -18.38 36.16
N ASP A 463 -58.00 -18.19 35.12
CA ASP A 463 -59.36 -17.67 35.34
C ASP A 463 -60.51 -18.68 34.97
N LYS A 464 -60.25 -19.98 35.01
CA LYS A 464 -61.30 -20.97 34.69
C LYS A 464 -61.51 -22.14 35.70
N ASP A 465 -60.99 -22.08 36.90
CA ASP A 465 -61.33 -23.13 37.93
C ASP A 465 -61.56 -22.49 39.30
N ASP A 466 -62.71 -21.78 39.47
CA ASP A 466 -63.28 -21.54 40.79
C ASP A 466 -64.78 -21.20 40.70
N LYS A 467 -65.63 -22.14 40.29
CA LYS A 467 -67.06 -22.17 40.59
C LYS A 467 -67.54 -23.60 40.41
N ASP A 468 -67.63 -24.32 41.47
CA ASP A 468 -68.66 -25.26 41.82
C ASP A 468 -68.12 -26.32 42.84
N ASP A 469 -68.25 -25.96 44.13
CA ASP A 469 -68.41 -26.94 45.16
C ASP A 469 -69.12 -26.30 46.35
N LYS A 470 -70.47 -26.52 46.44
CA LYS A 470 -71.23 -26.40 47.67
C LYS A 470 -72.10 -27.61 47.80
N PRO A 471 -71.96 -28.35 48.91
CA PRO A 471 -72.84 -29.50 49.18
C PRO A 471 -74.19 -29.02 49.77
N GLY A 472 -75.27 -29.38 49.14
CA GLY A 472 -76.62 -29.13 49.60
C GLY A 472 -77.42 -30.38 49.84
N ALA A 473 -77.82 -30.53 51.10
CA ALA A 473 -78.52 -31.60 51.81
C ALA A 473 -79.83 -32.10 51.14
N GLN A 474 -80.00 -33.38 51.35
CA GLN A 474 -81.26 -34.18 51.67
C GLN A 474 -82.62 -33.50 51.43
N GLY A 475 -83.49 -34.22 50.80
CA GLY A 475 -84.94 -34.02 50.83
C GLY A 475 -85.66 -35.15 50.13
N ASP A 476 -86.16 -36.06 50.95
CA ASP A 476 -87.09 -37.18 50.70
C ASP A 476 -88.35 -36.81 49.93
N SER A 477 -88.91 -37.80 49.29
CA SER A 477 -90.27 -38.33 49.27
C SER A 477 -91.02 -38.35 47.92
N ASN A 478 -91.37 -39.57 47.63
CA ASN A 478 -92.69 -40.11 47.13
C ASN A 478 -93.39 -39.43 45.90
N ASN A 479 -93.53 -40.08 44.82
CA ASN A 479 -94.61 -40.97 44.37
C ASN A 479 -94.28 -41.43 42.95
#